data_f0f496ab748e31ad79e561ee8fe1367c
#
_entry.id   f0f496ab748e31ad79e561ee8fe1367c
#
_cell.length_a   1.000
_cell.length_b   1.000
_cell.length_c   1.000
_cell.angle_alpha   90.00
_cell.angle_beta   90.00
_cell.angle_gamma   90.00
#
_symmetry.space_group_name_H-M   'P 1'
#
loop_
_entity.id
_entity.type
_entity.pdbx_description
1 polymer ?
#
loop_
_entity_poly.entity_id
_entity_poly.type
_entity_poly.pdbx_seq_one_letter_code
_entity_poly.pdbx_strand_id
1 'polypeptide(L)'
;MKQIIFDCDSTAGIPGYPMDDALALFYLMGRPREAEVLAVTCTFGNGTTEQVYRASRDLLSEAGWERLPVICGASQGEDPVSDAARFIVEETRKKPGEISFVGIGSLTNLYGASLLDPGIF
;
A
#
# COMPACT_ATOMS: atom_id res chain seq x y z
N MET A 1 -0.79 14.90 -13.09
CA MET A 1 -0.11 14.06 -12.08
C MET A 1 -1.05 12.95 -11.64
N LYS A 2 -0.54 11.74 -11.60
CA LYS A 2 -1.32 10.58 -11.12
C LYS A 2 -1.28 10.49 -9.61
N GLN A 3 -2.43 10.28 -8.99
CA GLN A 3 -2.52 9.98 -7.57
C GLN A 3 -2.58 8.48 -7.37
N ILE A 4 -1.73 7.94 -6.52
CA ILE A 4 -1.47 6.51 -6.40
C ILE A 4 -1.65 6.05 -4.95
N ILE A 5 -2.39 4.95 -4.77
CA ILE A 5 -2.32 4.13 -3.57
C ILE A 5 -1.39 2.96 -3.90
N PHE A 6 -0.31 2.83 -3.15
CA PHE A 6 0.71 1.80 -3.37
C PHE A 6 0.51 0.67 -2.37
N ASP A 7 0.09 -0.48 -2.86
CA ASP A 7 -0.19 -1.67 -2.05
C ASP A 7 0.92 -2.69 -2.25
N CYS A 8 1.57 -3.09 -1.17
CA CYS A 8 2.77 -3.92 -1.27
C CYS A 8 2.93 -4.89 -0.10
N ASP A 9 3.83 -5.83 -0.30
CA ASP A 9 4.31 -6.75 0.73
C ASP A 9 5.82 -6.57 0.97
N SER A 10 6.28 -5.31 0.98
CA SER A 10 7.69 -4.97 1.13
C SER A 10 8.26 -5.42 2.47
N THR A 11 9.38 -6.11 2.42
CA THR A 11 10.15 -6.57 3.58
C THR A 11 11.57 -6.00 3.57
N ALA A 12 11.78 -4.89 2.86
CA ALA A 12 13.07 -4.22 2.78
C ALA A 12 13.57 -3.82 4.18
N GLY A 13 14.82 -4.12 4.46
CA GLY A 13 15.43 -3.89 5.77
C GLY A 13 15.36 -5.08 6.70
N ILE A 14 14.61 -6.13 6.38
CA ILE A 14 14.60 -7.38 7.14
C ILE A 14 15.65 -8.31 6.53
N PRO A 15 16.68 -8.74 7.29
CA PRO A 15 17.73 -9.61 6.74
C PRO A 15 17.15 -10.89 6.14
N GLY A 16 17.63 -11.23 4.92
CA GLY A 16 17.21 -12.44 4.21
C GLY A 16 15.89 -12.35 3.46
N TYR A 17 15.21 -11.20 3.48
CA TYR A 17 13.92 -11.01 2.80
C TYR A 17 14.08 -10.18 1.51
N PRO A 18 13.20 -10.36 0.51
CA PRO A 18 13.23 -9.57 -0.74
C PRO A 18 13.03 -8.07 -0.50
N MET A 19 13.54 -7.24 -1.41
CA MET A 19 13.43 -5.78 -1.31
C MET A 19 12.97 -5.10 -2.60
N ASP A 20 12.48 -5.84 -3.57
CA ASP A 20 12.07 -5.33 -4.88
C ASP A 20 10.88 -4.37 -4.81
N ASP A 21 9.95 -4.58 -3.89
CA ASP A 21 8.81 -3.67 -3.67
C ASP A 21 9.28 -2.28 -3.26
N ALA A 22 10.32 -2.21 -2.44
CA ALA A 22 10.90 -0.93 -2.02
C ALA A 22 11.49 -0.16 -3.19
N LEU A 23 12.11 -0.86 -4.13
CA LEU A 23 12.65 -0.22 -5.33
C LEU A 23 11.56 0.41 -6.18
N ALA A 24 10.41 -0.27 -6.32
CA ALA A 24 9.25 0.27 -7.03
C ALA A 24 8.71 1.53 -6.33
N LEU A 25 8.60 1.51 -5.01
CA LEU A 25 8.15 2.68 -4.24
C LEU A 25 9.12 3.86 -4.40
N PHE A 26 10.42 3.61 -4.31
CA PHE A 26 11.42 4.67 -4.50
C PHE A 26 11.35 5.28 -5.90
N TYR A 27 11.11 4.46 -6.91
CA TYR A 27 10.92 4.95 -8.28
C TYR A 27 9.76 5.96 -8.34
N LEU A 28 8.62 5.64 -7.75
CA LEU A 28 7.45 6.53 -7.71
C LEU A 28 7.72 7.80 -6.89
N MET A 29 8.33 7.66 -5.72
CA MET A 29 8.64 8.79 -4.85
C MET A 29 9.66 9.73 -5.46
N GLY A 30 10.52 9.24 -6.34
CA GLY A 30 11.50 10.03 -7.06
C GLY A 30 10.94 10.81 -8.26
N ARG A 31 9.63 10.71 -8.51
CA ARG A 31 8.98 11.36 -9.66
C ARG A 31 7.77 12.20 -9.23
N PRO A 32 7.98 13.21 -8.35
CA PRO A 32 6.88 13.95 -7.74
C PRO A 32 6.05 14.78 -8.74
N ARG A 33 6.58 15.02 -9.94
CA ARG A 33 5.83 15.73 -10.99
C ARG A 33 4.89 14.82 -11.76
N GLU A 34 5.11 13.50 -11.72
CA GLU A 34 4.35 12.53 -12.48
C GLU A 34 3.39 11.72 -11.61
N ALA A 35 3.78 11.50 -10.34
CA ALA A 35 3.03 10.68 -9.42
C ALA A 35 3.05 11.26 -8.00
N GLU A 36 1.91 11.24 -7.35
CA GLU A 36 1.76 11.52 -5.93
C GLU A 36 1.29 10.24 -5.24
N VAL A 37 2.13 9.70 -4.37
CA VAL A 37 1.76 8.53 -3.56
C VAL A 37 0.97 9.03 -2.36
N LEU A 38 -0.31 8.67 -2.29
CA LEU A 38 -1.21 9.09 -1.22
C LEU A 38 -0.97 8.30 0.06
N ALA A 39 -0.69 7.03 -0.06
CA ALA A 39 -0.41 6.13 1.05
C ALA A 39 0.20 4.83 0.57
N VAL A 40 0.82 4.12 1.50
CA VAL A 40 1.26 2.74 1.33
C VAL A 40 0.32 1.87 2.14
N THR A 41 -0.35 0.93 1.48
CA THR A 41 -1.15 -0.09 2.16
C THR A 41 -0.37 -1.39 2.17
N CYS A 42 -0.40 -2.09 3.30
CA CYS A 42 0.41 -3.28 3.53
C CYS A 42 -0.42 -4.55 3.42
N THR A 43 0.18 -5.56 2.83
CA THR A 43 -0.42 -6.88 2.71
C THR A 43 0.62 -7.96 3.01
N PHE A 44 0.19 -9.19 3.18
CA PHE A 44 1.07 -10.33 3.37
C PHE A 44 1.59 -10.87 2.04
N GLY A 45 2.60 -11.71 2.11
CA GLY A 45 3.22 -12.40 0.95
C GLY A 45 4.67 -12.70 1.24
N ASN A 46 5.56 -11.72 1.02
CA ASN A 46 6.98 -11.86 1.35
C ASN A 46 7.20 -12.07 2.85
N GLY A 47 6.31 -11.56 3.67
CA GLY A 47 6.30 -11.74 5.12
C GLY A 47 4.87 -11.62 5.64
N THR A 48 4.70 -11.58 6.95
CA THR A 48 3.40 -11.29 7.57
C THR A 48 3.04 -9.83 7.34
N THR A 49 1.75 -9.51 7.39
CA THR A 49 1.30 -8.12 7.25
C THR A 49 1.94 -7.21 8.30
N GLU A 50 2.13 -7.70 9.52
CA GLU A 50 2.80 -6.92 10.58
C GLU A 50 4.27 -6.65 10.25
N GLN A 51 5.00 -7.63 9.73
CA GLN A 51 6.39 -7.45 9.30
C GLN A 51 6.48 -6.41 8.18
N VAL A 52 5.57 -6.50 7.20
CA VAL A 52 5.51 -5.56 6.09
C VAL A 52 5.19 -4.15 6.59
N TYR A 53 4.25 -4.02 7.51
CA TYR A 53 3.88 -2.73 8.09
C TYR A 53 5.06 -2.07 8.78
N ARG A 54 5.76 -2.79 9.63
CA ARG A 54 6.94 -2.26 10.36
C ARG A 54 8.08 -1.94 9.42
N ALA A 55 8.38 -2.83 8.49
CA ALA A 55 9.45 -2.61 7.51
C ALA A 55 9.18 -1.39 6.65
N SER A 56 7.95 -1.19 6.21
CA SER A 56 7.55 -0.05 5.39
C SER A 56 7.67 1.27 6.17
N ARG A 57 7.22 1.28 7.40
CA ARG A 57 7.34 2.48 8.26
C ARG A 57 8.79 2.85 8.50
N ASP A 58 9.62 1.88 8.84
CA ASP A 58 11.04 2.10 9.11
C ASP A 58 11.75 2.60 7.85
N LEU A 59 11.46 2.00 6.70
CA LEU A 59 12.05 2.40 5.43
C LEU A 59 11.71 3.85 5.07
N LEU A 60 10.45 4.23 5.19
CA LEU A 60 10.01 5.59 4.86
C LEU A 60 10.58 6.61 5.84
N SER A 61 10.68 6.26 7.11
CA SER A 61 11.31 7.12 8.11
C SER A 61 12.79 7.36 7.79
N GLU A 62 13.52 6.31 7.45
CA GLU A 62 14.93 6.43 7.06
C GLU A 62 15.12 7.24 5.77
N ALA A 63 14.18 7.16 4.85
CA ALA A 63 14.21 7.92 3.59
C ALA A 63 13.77 9.38 3.73
N GLY A 64 13.30 9.80 4.91
CA GLY A 64 12.80 11.14 5.13
C GLY A 64 11.35 11.35 4.69
N TRP A 65 10.60 10.28 4.46
CA TRP A 65 9.20 10.31 4.02
C TRP A 65 8.24 9.83 5.11
N GLU A 66 8.55 10.13 6.37
CA GLU A 66 7.76 9.69 7.53
C GLU A 66 6.33 10.24 7.57
N ARG A 67 6.03 11.25 6.76
CA ARG A 67 4.68 11.82 6.67
C ARG A 67 3.76 11.01 5.75
N LEU A 68 4.31 10.16 4.91
CA LEU A 68 3.51 9.30 4.03
C LEU A 68 2.78 8.26 4.89
N PRO A 69 1.44 8.21 4.85
CA PRO A 69 0.70 7.24 5.65
C PRO A 69 1.04 5.80 5.25
N VAL A 70 1.22 4.95 6.24
CA VAL A 70 1.35 3.50 6.06
C VAL A 70 0.18 2.85 6.78
N ILE A 71 -0.64 2.09 6.06
CA ILE A 71 -1.89 1.55 6.57
C ILE A 71 -1.85 0.04 6.54
N CYS A 72 -2.10 -0.56 7.69
CA CYS A 72 -2.06 -2.01 7.85
C CYS A 72 -3.27 -2.65 7.19
N GLY A 73 -3.03 -3.67 6.37
CA GLY A 73 -4.08 -4.46 5.75
C GLY A 73 -4.43 -5.72 6.51
N ALA A 74 -5.22 -6.57 5.87
CA ALA A 74 -5.61 -7.85 6.43
C ALA A 74 -4.42 -8.81 6.50
N SER A 75 -4.43 -9.67 7.51
CA SER A 75 -3.53 -10.81 7.60
C SER A 75 -4.09 -12.01 6.83
N GLN A 76 -3.23 -12.94 6.48
CA GLN A 76 -3.65 -14.15 5.80
C GLN A 76 -4.64 -14.93 6.67
N GLY A 77 -5.79 -15.30 6.09
CA GLY A 77 -6.83 -16.04 6.80
C GLY A 77 -7.80 -15.19 7.62
N GLU A 78 -7.62 -13.87 7.66
CA GLU A 78 -8.55 -12.94 8.31
C GLU A 78 -9.56 -12.37 7.34
N ASP A 79 -10.54 -11.61 7.90
CA ASP A 79 -11.49 -10.83 7.12
C ASP A 79 -10.71 -9.85 6.21
N PRO A 80 -10.97 -9.83 4.89
CA PRO A 80 -10.30 -8.91 3.99
C PRO A 80 -10.67 -7.44 4.19
N VAL A 81 -11.74 -7.16 4.93
CA VAL A 81 -12.17 -5.79 5.24
C VAL A 81 -11.32 -5.24 6.38
N SER A 82 -10.23 -4.58 6.02
CA SER A 82 -9.24 -4.03 6.94
C SER A 82 -9.24 -2.51 6.89
N ASP A 83 -8.40 -1.88 7.71
CA ASP A 83 -8.18 -0.44 7.66
C ASP A 83 -7.69 0.01 6.28
N ALA A 84 -6.84 -0.79 5.64
CA ALA A 84 -6.37 -0.52 4.29
C ALA A 84 -7.54 -0.54 3.29
N ALA A 85 -8.41 -1.54 3.37
CA ALA A 85 -9.59 -1.63 2.51
C ALA A 85 -10.51 -0.42 2.69
N ARG A 86 -10.75 -0.01 3.92
CA ARG A 86 -11.56 1.18 4.22
C ARG A 86 -10.92 2.45 3.67
N PHE A 87 -9.63 2.60 3.82
CA PHE A 87 -8.89 3.73 3.27
C PHE A 87 -9.02 3.80 1.74
N ILE A 88 -8.86 2.68 1.06
CA ILE A 88 -9.01 2.61 -0.40
C ILE A 88 -10.39 3.11 -0.83
N VAL A 89 -11.44 2.64 -0.16
CA VAL A 89 -12.82 3.06 -0.46
C VAL A 89 -13.00 4.56 -0.21
N GLU A 90 -12.54 5.06 0.92
CA GLU A 90 -12.70 6.48 1.27
C GLU A 90 -12.02 7.39 0.25
N GLU A 91 -10.79 7.08 -0.13
CA GLU A 91 -10.05 7.90 -1.08
C GLU A 91 -10.65 7.85 -2.48
N THR A 92 -11.06 6.67 -2.94
CA THR A 92 -11.65 6.53 -4.27
C THR A 92 -13.02 7.20 -4.37
N ARG A 93 -13.79 7.26 -3.28
CA ARG A 93 -15.06 7.99 -3.24
C ARG A 93 -14.89 9.51 -3.28
N LYS A 94 -13.80 10.02 -2.69
CA LYS A 94 -13.49 11.46 -2.74
C LYS A 94 -13.14 11.92 -4.16
N LYS A 95 -12.50 11.06 -4.93
CA LYS A 95 -11.98 11.39 -6.27
C LYS A 95 -12.27 10.25 -7.25
N PRO A 96 -13.56 10.05 -7.62
CA PRO A 96 -13.91 8.94 -8.52
C PRO A 96 -13.16 9.01 -9.85
N GLY A 97 -12.56 7.90 -10.24
CA GLY A 97 -11.83 7.77 -11.51
C GLY A 97 -10.46 8.44 -11.54
N GLU A 98 -10.01 9.08 -10.46
CA GLU A 98 -8.76 9.84 -10.44
C GLU A 98 -7.61 9.11 -9.74
N ILE A 99 -7.89 8.06 -8.97
CA ILE A 99 -6.88 7.34 -8.20
C ILE A 99 -6.48 6.06 -8.93
N SER A 100 -5.16 5.86 -9.06
CA SER A 100 -4.59 4.62 -9.57
C SER A 100 -4.15 3.75 -8.38
N PHE A 101 -4.55 2.49 -8.41
CA PHE A 101 -4.12 1.51 -7.42
C PHE A 101 -2.99 0.68 -8.02
N VAL A 102 -1.82 0.72 -7.38
CA VAL A 102 -0.66 -0.08 -7.78
C VAL A 102 -0.48 -1.19 -6.75
N GLY A 103 -0.93 -2.38 -7.09
CA GLY A 103 -0.84 -3.55 -6.22
C GLY A 103 0.23 -4.50 -6.72
N ILE A 104 1.27 -4.72 -5.91
CA ILE A 104 2.39 -5.61 -6.26
C ILE A 104 2.59 -6.74 -5.24
N GLY A 105 1.63 -6.91 -4.34
CA GLY A 105 1.55 -8.04 -3.42
C GLY A 105 0.25 -8.80 -3.62
N SER A 106 -0.27 -9.43 -2.57
CA SER A 106 -1.59 -10.05 -2.62
C SER A 106 -2.65 -8.96 -2.81
N LEU A 107 -3.74 -9.26 -3.50
CA LEU A 107 -4.81 -8.28 -3.77
C LEU A 107 -5.91 -8.31 -2.70
N THR A 108 -5.61 -8.79 -1.51
CA THR A 108 -6.58 -8.95 -0.42
C THR A 108 -7.19 -7.62 0.00
N ASN A 109 -6.39 -6.55 0.07
CA ASN A 109 -6.90 -5.23 0.43
C ASN A 109 -7.86 -4.68 -0.64
N LEU A 110 -7.53 -4.87 -1.90
CA LEU A 110 -8.40 -4.47 -3.00
C LEU A 110 -9.69 -5.28 -3.01
N TYR A 111 -9.60 -6.58 -2.75
CA TYR A 111 -10.77 -7.43 -2.61
C TYR A 111 -11.66 -6.96 -1.46
N GLY A 112 -11.08 -6.65 -0.31
CA GLY A 112 -11.82 -6.10 0.82
C GLY A 112 -12.53 -4.78 0.47
N ALA A 113 -11.85 -3.91 -0.26
CA ALA A 113 -12.44 -2.67 -0.75
C ALA A 113 -13.62 -2.93 -1.68
N SER A 114 -13.54 -3.93 -2.57
CA SER A 114 -14.63 -4.30 -3.47
C SER A 114 -15.84 -4.86 -2.72
N LEU A 115 -15.65 -5.49 -1.58
CA LEU A 115 -16.75 -5.96 -0.73
C LEU A 115 -17.47 -4.79 -0.06
N LEU A 116 -16.73 -3.75 0.34
CA LEU A 116 -17.30 -2.54 0.94
C LEU A 116 -17.99 -1.66 -0.11
N ASP A 117 -17.46 -1.60 -1.31
CA ASP A 117 -17.98 -0.79 -2.39
C ASP A 117 -17.84 -1.54 -3.73
N PRO A 118 -18.86 -2.32 -4.13
CA PRO A 118 -18.81 -3.07 -5.39
C PRO A 118 -18.63 -2.21 -6.63
N GLY A 119 -18.91 -0.91 -6.54
CA GLY A 119 -18.75 0.04 -7.65
C GLY A 119 -17.39 0.73 -7.70
N ILE A 120 -16.38 0.23 -6.96
CA ILE A 120 -15.08 0.88 -6.83
C ILE A 120 -14.30 0.95 -8.16
N PHE A 121 -14.55 0.02 -9.08
CA PHE A 121 -13.87 -0.03 -10.38
C PHE A 121 -14.59 0.84 -11.44
#